data_51a235af905364b1f087d51e81a96122
#
_entry.id   51a235af905364b1f087d51e81a96122
#
_cell.length_a   1.000
_cell.length_b   1.000
_cell.length_c   1.000
_cell.angle_alpha   90.00
_cell.angle_beta   90.00
_cell.angle_gamma   90.00
#
_symmetry.space_group_name_H-M   'P 1'
#
loop_
_entity.id
_entity.type
_entity.pdbx_description
1 polymer ?
#
loop_
_entity_poly.entity_id
_entity_poly.type
_entity_poly.pdbx_seq_one_letter_code
_entity_poly.pdbx_strand_id
1 'polypeptide(L)'
;MTEKEITQEQEEQQKKKKYRRMGPTILFGVLLWLGILGISACSNTSNVQNQEMNQGEEADNLSENEASDGNENDQKTDEEEENSITAVELLELDESLKYMGNLILVNSDHPYHFEENAADLGLEDVASYGSGIPIGEVGLQLASRIMEPLYQMIQDCNGALGCSDTGVTSAYRSWEVQQQIYSDYAINYGQSYAEAYVADPGYSEHHTGLALDMGIYYENGGVGSFSESDNAVWMDENCQNYGFIRRYKEDKVDITGINNESWHFRYVGIPHATYMNQQNLCLEEYIDFLRTQTSADNPITVTCVTGTYEIYATTESAIPIPEGDYTVEGDNIDGYIITILK
;
A
#
# COMPACT_ATOMS: atom_id res chain seq x y z
N MET A 1 23.82 -15.43 34.84
CA MET A 1 22.37 -15.21 35.13
C MET A 1 22.10 -15.68 36.54
N THR A 2 21.55 -14.82 37.36
CA THR A 2 21.18 -15.16 38.73
C THR A 2 19.83 -15.87 38.75
N GLU A 3 19.54 -16.65 39.81
CA GLU A 3 18.21 -17.30 39.97
C GLU A 3 17.04 -16.31 39.86
N LYS A 4 17.25 -15.05 40.25
CA LYS A 4 16.23 -13.98 40.11
C LYS A 4 15.98 -13.59 38.64
N GLU A 5 17.01 -13.56 37.80
CA GLU A 5 16.88 -13.24 36.39
C GLU A 5 16.13 -14.34 35.62
N ILE A 6 16.39 -15.62 35.98
CA ILE A 6 15.71 -16.78 35.40
C ILE A 6 14.22 -16.79 35.80
N THR A 7 13.92 -16.43 37.05
CA THR A 7 12.54 -16.38 37.54
C THR A 7 11.75 -15.25 36.90
N GLN A 8 12.37 -14.08 36.69
CA GLN A 8 11.74 -12.94 36.02
C GLN A 8 11.45 -13.26 34.54
N GLU A 9 12.38 -13.88 33.85
CA GLU A 9 12.22 -14.29 32.45
C GLU A 9 11.13 -15.37 32.28
N GLN A 10 11.02 -16.31 33.23
CA GLN A 10 9.96 -17.32 33.25
C GLN A 10 8.58 -16.73 33.57
N GLU A 11 8.50 -15.74 34.46
CA GLU A 11 7.25 -15.01 34.75
C GLU A 11 6.81 -14.18 33.53
N GLU A 12 7.74 -13.57 32.84
CA GLU A 12 7.45 -12.80 31.63
C GLU A 12 6.97 -13.69 30.48
N GLN A 13 7.59 -14.84 30.28
CA GLN A 13 7.14 -15.82 29.29
C GLN A 13 5.78 -16.44 29.66
N GLN A 14 5.49 -16.64 30.96
CA GLN A 14 4.16 -17.09 31.38
C GLN A 14 3.09 -16.00 31.20
N LYS A 15 3.44 -14.72 31.40
CA LYS A 15 2.55 -13.59 31.11
C LYS A 15 2.27 -13.50 29.60
N LYS A 16 3.31 -13.56 28.76
CA LYS A 16 3.17 -13.60 27.28
C LYS A 16 2.28 -14.77 26.83
N LYS A 17 2.44 -15.97 27.41
CA LYS A 17 1.56 -17.13 27.14
C LYS A 17 0.11 -16.94 27.62
N LYS A 18 -0.12 -16.23 28.72
CA LYS A 18 -1.46 -15.95 29.24
C LYS A 18 -2.20 -14.94 28.36
N TYR A 19 -1.50 -13.90 27.91
CA TYR A 19 -2.07 -12.91 26.98
C TYR A 19 -2.33 -13.48 25.59
N ARG A 20 -1.50 -14.42 25.13
CA ARG A 20 -1.68 -15.17 23.86
C ARG A 20 -2.96 -16.05 23.83
N ARG A 21 -3.54 -16.37 25.02
CA ARG A 21 -4.79 -17.15 25.17
C ARG A 21 -6.04 -16.29 25.34
N MET A 22 -5.88 -14.99 25.57
CA MET A 22 -6.99 -14.04 25.66
C MET A 22 -7.09 -13.32 24.31
N GLY A 23 -7.73 -13.98 23.36
CA GLY A 23 -7.97 -13.40 22.03
C GLY A 23 -8.80 -12.10 22.10
N PRO A 24 -8.87 -11.35 21.03
CA PRO A 24 -9.39 -9.96 20.97
C PRO A 24 -10.91 -9.81 21.24
N THR A 25 -11.59 -10.81 21.69
CA THR A 25 -13.06 -10.86 21.85
C THR A 25 -13.64 -9.85 22.85
N ILE A 26 -12.83 -9.04 23.52
CA ILE A 26 -13.32 -8.09 24.57
C ILE A 26 -13.14 -6.60 24.17
N LEU A 27 -12.59 -6.29 22.99
CA LEU A 27 -12.04 -4.95 22.71
C LEU A 27 -12.98 -3.95 22.01
N PHE A 28 -14.14 -4.36 21.52
CA PHE A 28 -15.00 -3.46 20.72
C PHE A 28 -16.01 -2.61 21.51
N GLY A 29 -16.02 -2.69 22.83
CA GLY A 29 -17.06 -2.06 23.67
C GLY A 29 -16.76 -0.66 24.23
N VAL A 30 -15.56 -0.09 24.10
CA VAL A 30 -15.15 1.11 24.87
C VAL A 30 -14.82 2.35 24.02
N LEU A 31 -14.74 2.25 22.70
CA LEU A 31 -14.39 3.41 21.84
C LEU A 31 -15.55 4.35 21.50
N LEU A 32 -16.72 4.20 22.10
CA LEU A 32 -17.95 4.94 21.76
C LEU A 32 -18.19 6.22 22.59
N TRP A 33 -17.23 6.70 23.37
CA TRP A 33 -17.50 7.87 24.25
C TRP A 33 -16.32 8.83 24.35
N LEU A 34 -15.96 9.62 23.33
CA LEU A 34 -15.23 10.90 23.49
C LEU A 34 -15.08 11.63 22.13
N GLY A 35 -16.17 12.09 21.56
CA GLY A 35 -16.15 12.87 20.32
C GLY A 35 -17.24 13.93 20.30
N ILE A 36 -17.37 14.78 21.32
CA ILE A 36 -18.14 16.02 21.21
C ILE A 36 -17.40 17.13 21.96
N LEU A 37 -16.55 17.86 21.26
CA LEU A 37 -16.30 19.28 21.51
C LEU A 37 -15.96 19.93 20.18
N GLY A 38 -16.93 20.60 19.62
CA GLY A 38 -16.83 21.35 18.38
C GLY A 38 -15.92 22.56 18.48
N ILE A 39 -15.27 22.89 17.39
CA ILE A 39 -14.89 24.26 17.07
C ILE A 39 -15.38 24.58 15.67
N SER A 40 -16.38 25.47 15.66
CA SER A 40 -16.90 26.19 14.50
C SER A 40 -15.89 27.25 14.06
N ALA A 41 -15.52 27.28 12.78
CA ALA A 41 -15.01 28.51 12.18
C ALA A 41 -15.27 28.54 10.66
N CYS A 42 -16.24 29.35 10.32
CA CYS A 42 -16.37 30.29 9.20
C CYS A 42 -15.87 29.91 7.80
N SER A 43 -16.87 29.82 6.96
CA SER A 43 -16.90 30.06 5.53
C SER A 43 -16.17 31.31 5.03
N ASN A 44 -15.48 31.20 3.89
CA ASN A 44 -15.44 32.29 2.93
C ASN A 44 -15.43 31.73 1.49
N THR A 45 -16.50 32.08 0.79
CA THR A 45 -16.72 31.91 -0.64
C THR A 45 -15.93 32.92 -1.44
N SER A 46 -15.33 32.53 -2.54
CA SER A 46 -15.13 33.41 -3.69
C SER A 46 -15.14 32.60 -4.99
N ASN A 47 -16.15 32.90 -5.77
CA ASN A 47 -16.32 32.63 -7.19
C ASN A 47 -15.18 33.19 -8.04
N VAL A 48 -14.75 32.48 -9.10
CA VAL A 48 -14.43 33.05 -10.41
C VAL A 48 -14.63 32.02 -11.51
N GLN A 49 -15.64 32.23 -12.26
CA GLN A 49 -15.99 32.15 -13.68
C GLN A 49 -15.09 31.42 -14.67
N ASN A 50 -15.81 30.62 -15.48
CA ASN A 50 -15.54 30.10 -16.81
C ASN A 50 -15.01 31.11 -17.81
N GLN A 51 -14.15 30.68 -18.70
CA GLN A 51 -14.18 31.11 -20.11
C GLN A 51 -13.77 29.95 -21.03
N GLU A 52 -14.70 29.69 -21.94
CA GLU A 52 -14.61 28.83 -23.11
C GLU A 52 -13.92 29.55 -24.29
N MET A 53 -13.67 28.74 -25.32
CA MET A 53 -13.47 29.04 -26.76
C MET A 53 -12.03 29.26 -27.21
N ASN A 54 -11.55 28.74 -28.35
CA ASN A 54 -12.19 28.50 -29.63
C ASN A 54 -11.29 27.63 -30.53
N GLN A 55 -11.94 27.00 -31.52
CA GLN A 55 -11.43 26.23 -32.66
C GLN A 55 -10.75 27.09 -33.73
N GLY A 56 -10.01 26.45 -34.64
CA GLY A 56 -9.60 26.93 -35.93
C GLY A 56 -8.50 26.06 -36.50
N GLU A 57 -8.73 25.19 -37.30
CA GLU A 57 -8.90 24.81 -38.72
C GLU A 57 -7.76 25.25 -39.64
N GLU A 58 -7.24 24.22 -40.38
CA GLU A 58 -6.78 24.13 -41.79
C GLU A 58 -5.60 25.01 -42.25
N ALA A 59 -4.72 24.58 -43.11
CA ALA A 59 -4.79 23.79 -44.33
C ALA A 59 -3.38 23.54 -44.95
N ASP A 60 -3.31 22.47 -45.74
CA ASP A 60 -2.51 22.13 -46.90
C ASP A 60 -1.42 23.06 -47.41
N ASN A 61 -0.26 22.46 -47.78
CA ASN A 61 0.19 22.56 -49.17
C ASN A 61 1.28 21.54 -49.55
N LEU A 62 0.97 20.84 -50.62
CA LEU A 62 1.85 20.02 -51.45
C LEU A 62 2.83 20.86 -52.27
N SER A 63 4.03 20.39 -52.47
CA SER A 63 4.75 20.64 -53.75
C SER A 63 5.84 19.61 -53.97
N GLU A 64 5.67 18.91 -55.09
CA GLU A 64 6.62 18.03 -55.78
C GLU A 64 7.75 18.85 -56.44
N ASN A 65 8.92 18.22 -56.62
CA ASN A 65 9.61 18.02 -57.93
C ASN A 65 11.03 17.48 -57.73
N GLU A 66 11.24 16.32 -58.26
CA GLU A 66 11.92 15.88 -59.47
C GLU A 66 13.47 15.91 -59.49
N ALA A 67 13.94 14.76 -59.73
CA ALA A 67 15.10 14.09 -60.30
C ALA A 67 16.17 14.91 -61.03
N SER A 68 17.44 14.48 -60.88
CA SER A 68 18.38 14.19 -62.02
C SER A 68 19.65 13.49 -61.46
N ASP A 69 19.88 12.38 -61.89
CA ASP A 69 20.83 11.62 -62.75
C ASP A 69 22.33 11.96 -62.55
N GLY A 70 23.13 10.88 -62.36
CA GLY A 70 24.43 10.62 -63.02
C GLY A 70 25.68 10.89 -62.18
N ASN A 71 26.39 9.94 -61.67
CA ASN A 71 27.57 9.31 -62.30
C ASN A 71 28.36 8.42 -61.28
N GLU A 72 28.78 7.29 -61.78
CA GLU A 72 29.68 6.31 -61.19
C GLU A 72 31.04 6.93 -60.82
N ASN A 73 31.57 6.58 -59.66
CA ASN A 73 33.00 6.32 -59.54
C ASN A 73 33.31 5.37 -58.38
N ASP A 74 33.85 4.22 -58.74
CA ASP A 74 34.45 3.22 -57.87
C ASP A 74 35.58 3.82 -57.04
N GLN A 75 35.45 3.80 -55.73
CA GLN A 75 36.62 3.71 -54.84
C GLN A 75 36.26 2.88 -53.60
N LYS A 76 36.90 1.71 -53.59
CA LYS A 76 37.03 0.82 -52.46
C LYS A 76 37.68 1.55 -51.30
N THR A 77 36.92 1.81 -50.25
CA THR A 77 37.46 2.18 -48.96
C THR A 77 36.94 1.20 -47.94
N ASP A 78 37.89 0.73 -47.15
CA ASP A 78 37.70 -0.19 -46.00
C ASP A 78 36.56 0.31 -45.12
N GLU A 79 35.52 -0.50 -44.98
CA GLU A 79 34.47 -0.29 -43.99
C GLU A 79 35.06 -0.58 -42.62
N GLU A 80 35.51 0.45 -41.94
CA GLU A 80 35.53 0.44 -40.48
C GLU A 80 34.07 0.32 -40.03
N GLU A 81 33.67 -0.85 -39.53
CA GLU A 81 32.45 -0.99 -38.75
C GLU A 81 32.57 -0.05 -37.56
N GLU A 82 32.07 1.17 -37.68
CA GLU A 82 31.73 2.00 -36.56
C GLU A 82 30.65 1.24 -35.76
N ASN A 83 31.09 0.54 -34.73
CA ASN A 83 30.25 -0.03 -33.74
C ASN A 83 29.57 1.16 -33.03
N SER A 84 28.44 1.65 -33.57
CA SER A 84 27.62 2.67 -32.94
C SER A 84 27.02 2.05 -31.72
N ILE A 85 27.70 2.21 -30.59
CA ILE A 85 27.11 2.00 -29.26
C ILE A 85 25.99 3.01 -29.19
N THR A 86 24.76 2.57 -29.46
CA THR A 86 23.55 3.36 -29.19
C THR A 86 23.59 3.66 -27.71
N ALA A 87 23.73 4.93 -27.35
CA ALA A 87 23.66 5.35 -25.96
C ALA A 87 22.30 4.91 -25.42
N VAL A 88 22.33 4.07 -24.38
CA VAL A 88 21.11 3.68 -23.67
C VAL A 88 20.60 4.93 -22.96
N GLU A 89 19.37 5.32 -23.25
CA GLU A 89 18.71 6.40 -22.56
C GLU A 89 18.38 5.96 -21.12
N LEU A 90 18.75 6.78 -20.14
CA LEU A 90 18.56 6.47 -18.73
C LEU A 90 17.39 7.29 -18.15
N LEU A 91 16.62 6.67 -17.28
CA LEU A 91 15.64 7.28 -16.40
C LEU A 91 16.33 7.63 -15.08
N GLU A 92 16.41 8.91 -14.76
CA GLU A 92 16.88 9.38 -13.45
C GLU A 92 15.76 9.25 -12.44
N LEU A 93 16.03 8.59 -11.31
CA LEU A 93 15.10 8.35 -10.23
C LEU A 93 15.33 9.38 -9.11
N ASP A 94 14.27 10.09 -8.71
CA ASP A 94 14.33 11.03 -7.61
C ASP A 94 14.49 10.27 -6.27
N GLU A 95 15.38 10.77 -5.42
CA GLU A 95 15.65 10.17 -4.10
C GLU A 95 14.40 10.10 -3.20
N SER A 96 13.45 11.02 -3.35
CA SER A 96 12.21 11.03 -2.57
C SER A 96 11.32 9.83 -2.90
N LEU A 97 11.39 9.28 -4.11
CA LEU A 97 10.63 8.10 -4.52
C LEU A 97 10.94 6.87 -3.68
N LYS A 98 12.11 6.78 -3.03
CA LYS A 98 12.46 5.69 -2.12
C LYS A 98 11.46 5.53 -0.97
N TYR A 99 10.78 6.61 -0.61
CA TYR A 99 9.85 6.68 0.51
C TYR A 99 8.39 6.80 0.10
N MET A 100 8.07 6.64 -1.20
CA MET A 100 6.74 6.85 -1.77
C MET A 100 6.22 5.61 -2.50
N GLY A 101 4.91 5.54 -2.68
CA GLY A 101 4.23 4.46 -3.42
C GLY A 101 3.55 3.43 -2.54
N ASN A 102 3.12 2.33 -3.15
CA ASN A 102 2.31 1.32 -2.48
C ASN A 102 3.15 0.27 -1.71
N LEU A 103 4.44 0.15 -2.05
CA LEU A 103 5.32 -0.89 -1.53
C LEU A 103 6.20 -0.45 -0.36
N ILE A 104 6.06 0.80 0.08
CA ILE A 104 6.82 1.30 1.23
C ILE A 104 6.60 0.41 2.45
N LEU A 105 7.68 -0.16 2.99
CA LEU A 105 7.66 -0.96 4.19
C LEU A 105 7.63 -0.05 5.43
N VAL A 106 6.53 -0.05 6.15
CA VAL A 106 6.38 0.69 7.41
C VAL A 106 6.17 -0.31 8.54
N ASN A 107 7.11 -0.36 9.47
CA ASN A 107 7.08 -1.27 10.62
C ASN A 107 8.00 -0.74 11.74
N SER A 108 8.30 -1.52 12.77
CA SER A 108 9.14 -1.10 13.91
C SER A 108 10.55 -0.62 13.53
N ASP A 109 11.09 -1.05 12.39
CA ASP A 109 12.44 -0.71 11.92
C ASP A 109 12.44 0.40 10.87
N HIS A 110 11.32 0.62 10.18
CA HIS A 110 11.17 1.54 9.07
C HIS A 110 10.02 2.52 9.32
N PRO A 111 10.31 3.75 9.77
CA PRO A 111 9.29 4.77 10.03
C PRO A 111 8.64 5.27 8.75
N TYR A 112 7.42 5.79 8.86
CA TYR A 112 6.75 6.50 7.79
C TYR A 112 7.33 7.91 7.60
N HIS A 113 7.68 8.24 6.38
CA HIS A 113 8.25 9.54 6.01
C HIS A 113 7.14 10.53 5.63
N PHE A 114 6.65 11.29 6.62
CA PHE A 114 5.50 12.18 6.46
C PHE A 114 5.74 13.32 5.47
N GLU A 115 6.95 13.90 5.43
CA GLU A 115 7.27 15.03 4.57
C GLU A 115 7.31 14.60 3.11
N GLU A 116 7.98 13.50 2.80
CA GLU A 116 8.14 12.95 1.46
C GLU A 116 6.80 12.47 0.89
N ASN A 117 5.94 11.88 1.74
CA ASN A 117 4.65 11.36 1.34
C ASN A 117 3.51 12.39 1.33
N ALA A 118 3.71 13.60 1.80
CA ALA A 118 2.64 14.60 1.94
C ALA A 118 1.89 14.87 0.63
N ALA A 119 2.59 14.85 -0.51
CA ALA A 119 2.00 15.07 -1.84
C ALA A 119 1.33 13.81 -2.42
N ASP A 120 1.79 12.61 -2.04
CA ASP A 120 1.31 11.30 -2.55
C ASP A 120 0.14 10.76 -1.73
N LEU A 121 -0.08 11.25 -0.53
CA LEU A 121 -1.06 10.70 0.42
C LEU A 121 -2.50 10.73 -0.14
N GLY A 122 -2.91 11.82 -0.81
CA GLY A 122 -4.16 11.94 -1.59
C GLY A 122 -5.39 11.35 -0.89
N LEU A 123 -5.65 11.76 0.38
CA LEU A 123 -6.73 11.19 1.20
C LEU A 123 -8.11 11.59 0.71
N GLU A 124 -9.00 10.61 0.65
CA GLU A 124 -10.43 10.78 0.38
C GLU A 124 -11.27 10.13 1.49
N ASP A 125 -12.44 10.72 1.76
CA ASP A 125 -13.39 10.19 2.74
C ASP A 125 -14.04 8.90 2.20
N VAL A 126 -13.96 7.83 2.94
CA VAL A 126 -14.54 6.52 2.57
C VAL A 126 -16.04 6.62 2.32
N ALA A 127 -16.75 7.47 3.08
CA ALA A 127 -18.19 7.66 2.92
C ALA A 127 -18.56 8.35 1.61
N SER A 128 -17.65 9.12 1.00
CA SER A 128 -17.92 9.86 -0.25
C SER A 128 -17.85 8.98 -1.49
N TYR A 129 -17.13 7.85 -1.42
CA TYR A 129 -16.85 7.03 -2.58
C TYR A 129 -18.01 6.12 -3.00
N GLY A 130 -18.79 5.60 -2.07
CA GLY A 130 -19.92 4.74 -2.41
C GLY A 130 -20.96 4.62 -1.32
N SER A 131 -22.23 4.73 -1.70
CA SER A 131 -23.34 4.39 -0.82
C SER A 131 -23.40 2.85 -0.69
N GLY A 132 -23.00 2.31 0.46
CA GLY A 132 -23.16 0.89 0.74
C GLY A 132 -21.95 0.21 1.37
N ILE A 133 -20.88 0.94 1.67
CA ILE A 133 -19.86 0.47 2.58
C ILE A 133 -20.23 0.93 3.99
N PRO A 134 -20.53 0.02 4.93
CA PRO A 134 -20.64 0.38 6.34
C PRO A 134 -19.33 0.95 6.86
N ILE A 135 -19.40 2.03 7.63
CA ILE A 135 -18.22 2.68 8.25
C ILE A 135 -18.41 2.85 9.75
N GLY A 136 -17.33 2.72 10.52
CA GLY A 136 -17.33 2.83 11.98
C GLY A 136 -17.65 4.23 12.47
N GLU A 137 -17.11 5.22 11.77
CA GLU A 137 -17.31 6.63 12.08
C GLU A 137 -17.23 7.48 10.81
N VAL A 138 -17.79 8.67 10.88
CA VAL A 138 -17.72 9.65 9.79
C VAL A 138 -16.32 10.24 9.75
N GLY A 139 -15.77 10.41 8.53
CA GLY A 139 -14.46 11.02 8.33
C GLY A 139 -13.30 10.01 8.31
N LEU A 140 -13.58 8.71 8.20
CA LEU A 140 -12.56 7.72 7.85
C LEU A 140 -12.03 8.03 6.44
N GLN A 141 -10.71 8.19 6.32
CA GLN A 141 -10.04 8.55 5.08
C GLN A 141 -9.05 7.48 4.66
N LEU A 142 -8.92 7.26 3.35
CA LEU A 142 -7.91 6.39 2.73
C LEU A 142 -7.30 7.09 1.52
N ALA A 143 -6.16 6.63 1.06
CA ALA A 143 -5.58 7.11 -0.19
C ALA A 143 -6.55 6.85 -1.36
N SER A 144 -6.81 7.86 -2.19
CA SER A 144 -7.80 7.80 -3.28
C SER A 144 -7.59 6.62 -4.22
N ARG A 145 -6.31 6.26 -4.46
CA ARG A 145 -5.93 5.17 -5.37
C ARG A 145 -6.37 3.77 -4.91
N ILE A 146 -6.71 3.58 -3.62
CA ILE A 146 -7.18 2.29 -3.12
C ILE A 146 -8.70 2.20 -2.97
N MET A 147 -9.42 3.29 -3.19
CA MET A 147 -10.87 3.37 -2.94
C MET A 147 -11.68 2.47 -3.87
N GLU A 148 -11.40 2.51 -5.19
CA GLU A 148 -12.08 1.61 -6.16
C GLU A 148 -11.78 0.14 -5.90
N PRO A 149 -10.50 -0.31 -5.77
CA PRO A 149 -10.18 -1.68 -5.39
C PRO A 149 -10.87 -2.14 -4.11
N LEU A 150 -10.90 -1.29 -3.07
CA LEU A 150 -11.56 -1.60 -1.80
C LEU A 150 -13.06 -1.76 -1.97
N TYR A 151 -13.70 -0.82 -2.66
CA TYR A 151 -15.13 -0.88 -2.92
C TYR A 151 -15.49 -2.18 -3.64
N GLN A 152 -14.78 -2.52 -4.71
CA GLN A 152 -15.02 -3.73 -5.48
C GLN A 152 -14.82 -4.99 -4.63
N MET A 153 -13.75 -5.05 -3.82
CA MET A 153 -13.49 -6.17 -2.91
C MET A 153 -14.66 -6.39 -1.92
N ILE A 154 -15.17 -5.31 -1.32
CA ILE A 154 -16.30 -5.39 -0.38
C ILE A 154 -17.59 -5.83 -1.10
N GLN A 155 -17.87 -5.28 -2.29
CA GLN A 155 -19.05 -5.63 -3.05
C GLN A 155 -19.04 -7.10 -3.49
N ASP A 156 -17.91 -7.60 -3.95
CA ASP A 156 -17.78 -8.99 -4.39
C ASP A 156 -17.86 -9.97 -3.20
N CYS A 157 -17.27 -9.61 -2.04
CA CYS A 157 -17.41 -10.36 -0.80
C CYS A 157 -18.88 -10.44 -0.38
N ASN A 158 -19.55 -9.30 -0.29
CA ASN A 158 -20.97 -9.22 0.09
C ASN A 158 -21.86 -9.98 -0.91
N GLY A 159 -21.58 -9.87 -2.20
CA GLY A 159 -22.31 -10.59 -3.25
C GLY A 159 -22.12 -12.11 -3.16
N ALA A 160 -20.89 -12.57 -2.91
CA ALA A 160 -20.58 -14.00 -2.79
C ALA A 160 -21.24 -14.65 -1.56
N LEU A 161 -21.32 -13.91 -0.45
CA LEU A 161 -21.87 -14.40 0.81
C LEU A 161 -23.37 -14.08 1.00
N GLY A 162 -23.95 -13.24 0.12
CA GLY A 162 -25.34 -12.82 0.21
C GLY A 162 -25.61 -11.92 1.43
N CYS A 163 -24.62 -11.10 1.82
CA CYS A 163 -24.69 -10.19 2.93
C CYS A 163 -24.47 -8.73 2.46
N SER A 164 -24.48 -7.77 3.41
CA SER A 164 -24.20 -6.36 3.16
C SER A 164 -23.59 -5.67 4.39
N ASP A 165 -22.93 -6.44 5.21
CA ASP A 165 -22.48 -6.08 6.55
C ASP A 165 -20.96 -5.90 6.67
N THR A 166 -20.21 -6.13 5.60
CA THR A 166 -18.77 -5.91 5.55
C THR A 166 -18.47 -4.43 5.44
N GLY A 167 -17.68 -3.89 6.36
CA GLY A 167 -17.35 -2.46 6.36
C GLY A 167 -16.00 -2.12 6.94
N VAL A 168 -15.65 -0.83 6.95
CA VAL A 168 -14.37 -0.28 7.41
C VAL A 168 -14.53 0.28 8.82
N THR A 169 -13.72 -0.19 9.75
CA THR A 169 -13.73 0.24 11.16
C THR A 169 -12.62 1.22 11.50
N SER A 170 -11.49 1.18 10.78
CA SER A 170 -10.37 2.07 10.95
C SER A 170 -9.67 2.26 9.61
N ALA A 171 -9.07 3.44 9.40
CA ALA A 171 -8.44 3.83 8.15
C ALA A 171 -7.18 4.67 8.42
N TYR A 172 -6.91 5.73 7.67
CA TYR A 172 -5.78 6.63 7.92
C TYR A 172 -5.77 7.13 9.37
N ARG A 173 -4.59 7.20 9.96
CA ARG A 173 -4.33 7.78 11.28
C ARG A 173 -3.17 8.77 11.18
N SER A 174 -3.38 10.01 11.69
CA SER A 174 -2.26 10.93 11.88
C SER A 174 -1.31 10.43 12.97
N TRP A 175 -0.13 11.04 13.06
CA TRP A 175 0.81 10.75 14.13
C TRP A 175 0.19 10.95 15.52
N GLU A 176 -0.58 12.03 15.70
CA GLU A 176 -1.24 12.37 16.96
C GLU A 176 -2.31 11.36 17.35
N VAL A 177 -3.10 10.90 16.38
CA VAL A 177 -4.12 9.87 16.60
C VAL A 177 -3.46 8.56 17.03
N GLN A 178 -2.39 8.15 16.37
CA GLN A 178 -1.65 6.93 16.74
C GLN A 178 -1.03 7.05 18.12
N GLN A 179 -0.47 8.22 18.46
CA GLN A 179 0.07 8.50 19.80
C GLN A 179 -1.01 8.38 20.88
N GLN A 180 -2.22 8.88 20.62
CA GLN A 180 -3.32 8.76 21.56
C GLN A 180 -3.73 7.30 21.75
N ILE A 181 -3.88 6.54 20.65
CA ILE A 181 -4.22 5.11 20.70
C ILE A 181 -3.17 4.34 21.51
N TYR A 182 -1.89 4.54 21.22
CA TYR A 182 -0.80 3.88 21.95
C TYR A 182 -0.83 4.18 23.45
N SER A 183 -1.00 5.47 23.78
CA SER A 183 -1.08 5.93 25.16
C SER A 183 -2.27 5.33 25.91
N ASP A 184 -3.44 5.28 25.29
CA ASP A 184 -4.65 4.70 25.86
C ASP A 184 -4.49 3.20 26.10
N TYR A 185 -3.86 2.48 25.18
CA TYR A 185 -3.56 1.06 25.38
C TYR A 185 -2.55 0.84 26.51
N ALA A 186 -1.50 1.64 26.58
CA ALA A 186 -0.51 1.56 27.65
C ALA A 186 -1.12 1.85 29.04
N ILE A 187 -2.03 2.82 29.13
CA ILE A 187 -2.72 3.17 30.37
C ILE A 187 -3.71 2.08 30.77
N ASN A 188 -4.53 1.57 29.84
CA ASN A 188 -5.63 0.67 30.16
C ASN A 188 -5.19 -0.80 30.31
N TYR A 189 -4.16 -1.23 29.58
CA TYR A 189 -3.76 -2.64 29.49
C TYR A 189 -2.29 -2.87 29.87
N GLY A 190 -1.51 -1.80 30.03
CA GLY A 190 -0.09 -1.83 30.36
C GLY A 190 0.81 -1.75 29.13
N GLN A 191 2.04 -1.26 29.35
CA GLN A 191 3.04 -0.98 28.32
C GLN A 191 3.31 -2.19 27.42
N SER A 192 3.56 -3.37 28.00
CA SER A 192 3.87 -4.58 27.22
C SER A 192 2.69 -5.07 26.37
N TYR A 193 1.46 -4.68 26.71
CA TYR A 193 0.30 -4.96 25.89
C TYR A 193 0.23 -3.99 24.70
N ALA A 194 0.47 -2.69 24.94
CA ALA A 194 0.54 -1.70 23.87
C ALA A 194 1.61 -2.09 22.82
N GLU A 195 2.83 -2.41 23.27
CA GLU A 195 3.94 -2.85 22.42
C GLU A 195 3.63 -4.10 21.57
N ALA A 196 2.74 -4.96 22.02
CA ALA A 196 2.39 -6.19 21.31
C ALA A 196 1.26 -6.05 20.28
N TYR A 197 0.47 -4.98 20.37
CA TYR A 197 -0.76 -4.81 19.56
C TYR A 197 -0.90 -3.45 18.89
N VAL A 198 -0.06 -2.48 19.21
CA VAL A 198 -0.17 -1.13 18.68
C VAL A 198 1.22 -0.67 18.24
N ALA A 199 1.37 -0.35 16.97
CA ALA A 199 2.61 0.23 16.47
C ALA A 199 2.89 1.59 17.14
N ASP A 200 4.16 1.89 17.37
CA ASP A 200 4.59 3.21 17.83
C ASP A 200 4.17 4.32 16.83
N PRO A 201 3.91 5.54 17.31
CA PRO A 201 3.66 6.69 16.44
C PRO A 201 4.79 6.92 15.45
N GLY A 202 4.46 7.02 14.17
CA GLY A 202 5.42 7.07 13.08
C GLY A 202 5.77 5.72 12.47
N TYR A 203 5.38 4.59 13.09
CA TYR A 203 5.68 3.23 12.63
C TYR A 203 4.43 2.41 12.29
N SER A 204 3.28 3.07 12.21
CA SER A 204 2.00 2.44 11.85
C SER A 204 1.74 2.52 10.35
N GLU A 205 1.32 1.41 9.73
CA GLU A 205 0.90 1.41 8.32
C GLU A 205 -0.33 2.29 8.05
N HIS A 206 -1.15 2.57 9.06
CA HIS A 206 -2.27 3.49 8.92
C HIS A 206 -1.86 4.91 8.55
N HIS A 207 -0.62 5.33 8.81
CA HIS A 207 -0.09 6.62 8.35
C HIS A 207 -0.01 6.74 6.83
N THR A 208 0.09 5.61 6.14
CA THR A 208 0.19 5.57 4.66
C THR A 208 -1.11 5.86 3.95
N GLY A 209 -2.25 5.75 4.62
CA GLY A 209 -3.57 5.72 3.98
C GLY A 209 -3.82 4.48 3.12
N LEU A 210 -2.90 3.49 3.12
CA LEU A 210 -2.98 2.24 2.36
C LEU A 210 -3.42 1.05 3.22
N ALA A 211 -3.52 1.23 4.53
CA ALA A 211 -3.95 0.21 5.48
C ALA A 211 -5.30 0.56 6.09
N LEU A 212 -6.10 -0.46 6.33
CA LEU A 212 -7.43 -0.35 6.92
C LEU A 212 -7.79 -1.58 7.75
N ASP A 213 -8.69 -1.37 8.72
CA ASP A 213 -9.28 -2.43 9.52
C ASP A 213 -10.74 -2.66 9.10
N MET A 214 -11.11 -3.93 8.96
CA MET A 214 -12.46 -4.37 8.57
C MET A 214 -13.28 -4.79 9.78
N GLY A 215 -14.60 -4.69 9.65
CA GLY A 215 -15.56 -5.15 10.67
C GLY A 215 -16.87 -5.63 10.07
N ILE A 216 -17.67 -6.28 10.89
CA ILE A 216 -19.02 -6.72 10.54
C ILE A 216 -20.04 -5.79 11.21
N TYR A 217 -20.90 -5.18 10.42
CA TYR A 217 -21.91 -4.22 10.86
C TYR A 217 -23.28 -4.86 10.95
N TYR A 218 -23.82 -4.94 12.13
CA TYR A 218 -25.15 -5.50 12.35
C TYR A 218 -26.26 -4.47 12.11
N GLU A 219 -27.44 -4.91 11.71
CA GLU A 219 -28.61 -4.04 11.49
C GLU A 219 -29.02 -3.22 12.73
N ASN A 220 -28.67 -3.68 13.93
CA ASN A 220 -28.91 -2.96 15.18
C ASN A 220 -27.90 -1.85 15.49
N GLY A 221 -26.96 -1.58 14.56
CA GLY A 221 -25.90 -0.58 14.70
C GLY A 221 -24.67 -1.07 15.48
N GLY A 222 -24.61 -2.34 15.88
CA GLY A 222 -23.42 -2.92 16.50
C GLY A 222 -22.35 -3.29 15.48
N VAL A 223 -21.09 -3.33 15.92
CA VAL A 223 -19.96 -3.81 15.14
C VAL A 223 -19.47 -5.11 15.76
N GLY A 224 -19.39 -6.14 14.93
CA GLY A 224 -18.90 -7.47 15.32
C GLY A 224 -17.45 -7.70 14.95
N SER A 225 -16.88 -8.77 15.51
CA SER A 225 -15.54 -9.23 15.16
C SER A 225 -15.50 -9.69 13.71
N PHE A 226 -14.52 -9.21 12.97
CA PHE A 226 -14.23 -9.67 11.62
C PHE A 226 -13.57 -11.06 11.62
N SER A 227 -12.78 -11.36 12.64
CA SER A 227 -11.82 -12.48 12.70
C SER A 227 -12.40 -13.87 12.50
N GLU A 228 -13.67 -14.10 12.89
CA GLU A 228 -14.31 -15.41 12.83
C GLU A 228 -15.48 -15.45 11.84
N SER A 229 -15.57 -14.42 10.97
CA SER A 229 -16.65 -14.32 10.00
C SER A 229 -16.31 -15.04 8.69
N ASP A 230 -17.34 -15.44 7.96
CA ASP A 230 -17.18 -15.95 6.59
C ASP A 230 -16.57 -14.88 5.67
N ASN A 231 -16.79 -13.61 5.97
CA ASN A 231 -16.22 -12.46 5.26
C ASN A 231 -14.69 -12.42 5.39
N ALA A 232 -14.15 -12.71 6.58
CA ALA A 232 -12.69 -12.78 6.81
C ALA A 232 -12.07 -13.94 6.00
N VAL A 233 -12.73 -15.08 5.95
CA VAL A 233 -12.30 -16.24 5.15
C VAL A 233 -12.29 -15.88 3.67
N TRP A 234 -13.39 -15.33 3.17
CA TRP A 234 -13.48 -14.93 1.76
C TRP A 234 -12.42 -13.89 1.37
N MET A 235 -12.22 -12.88 2.21
CA MET A 235 -11.22 -11.86 1.95
C MET A 235 -9.79 -12.38 2.02
N ASP A 236 -9.45 -13.27 2.94
CA ASP A 236 -8.12 -13.90 3.01
C ASP A 236 -7.81 -14.73 1.73
N GLU A 237 -8.83 -15.33 1.12
CA GLU A 237 -8.71 -16.08 -0.12
C GLU A 237 -8.67 -15.21 -1.39
N ASN A 238 -9.21 -13.98 -1.37
CA ASN A 238 -9.47 -13.20 -2.58
C ASN A 238 -8.83 -11.80 -2.61
N CYS A 239 -8.39 -11.25 -1.49
CA CYS A 239 -7.93 -9.85 -1.39
C CYS A 239 -6.79 -9.50 -2.36
N GLN A 240 -5.94 -10.47 -2.73
CA GLN A 240 -4.85 -10.29 -3.69
C GLN A 240 -5.34 -9.91 -5.10
N ASN A 241 -6.56 -10.30 -5.47
CA ASN A 241 -7.16 -9.96 -6.77
C ASN A 241 -7.52 -8.47 -6.87
N TYR A 242 -7.57 -7.79 -5.73
CA TYR A 242 -7.85 -6.35 -5.58
C TYR A 242 -6.62 -5.54 -5.15
N GLY A 243 -5.46 -6.19 -5.06
CA GLY A 243 -4.20 -5.57 -4.67
C GLY A 243 -3.98 -5.46 -3.17
N PHE A 244 -4.79 -6.11 -2.36
CA PHE A 244 -4.63 -6.15 -0.91
C PHE A 244 -3.97 -7.43 -0.43
N ILE A 245 -3.32 -7.36 0.73
CA ILE A 245 -2.83 -8.49 1.51
C ILE A 245 -3.46 -8.44 2.90
N ARG A 246 -3.75 -9.60 3.50
CA ARG A 246 -3.89 -9.71 4.94
C ARG A 246 -2.51 -9.58 5.56
N ARG A 247 -2.28 -8.46 6.26
CA ARG A 247 -0.93 -8.01 6.62
C ARG A 247 -0.28 -8.84 7.71
N TYR A 248 -1.00 -9.15 8.76
CA TYR A 248 -0.48 -9.80 9.97
C TYR A 248 -1.09 -11.19 10.15
N LYS A 249 -0.36 -12.21 9.65
CA LYS A 249 -0.75 -13.63 9.72
C LYS A 249 -0.10 -14.30 10.93
N GLU A 250 -0.75 -15.32 11.48
CA GLU A 250 -0.27 -16.07 12.67
C GLU A 250 1.12 -16.69 12.46
N ASP A 251 1.42 -17.18 11.27
CA ASP A 251 2.70 -17.80 10.91
C ASP A 251 3.82 -16.78 10.61
N LYS A 252 3.52 -15.47 10.63
CA LYS A 252 4.45 -14.36 10.35
C LYS A 252 4.75 -13.48 11.54
N VAL A 253 4.21 -13.77 12.72
CA VAL A 253 4.38 -12.96 13.95
C VAL A 253 5.84 -12.74 14.33
N ASP A 254 6.69 -13.76 14.17
CA ASP A 254 8.11 -13.67 14.50
C ASP A 254 8.90 -12.73 13.54
N ILE A 255 8.33 -12.42 12.37
CA ILE A 255 8.92 -11.54 11.34
C ILE A 255 8.34 -10.12 11.47
N THR A 256 7.02 -10.02 11.53
CA THR A 256 6.32 -8.72 11.53
C THR A 256 6.36 -8.02 12.89
N GLY A 257 6.59 -8.78 13.97
CA GLY A 257 6.51 -8.27 15.35
C GLY A 257 5.10 -8.00 15.86
N ILE A 258 4.08 -8.13 14.99
CA ILE A 258 2.66 -7.88 15.32
C ILE A 258 1.92 -9.21 15.39
N ASN A 259 1.03 -9.35 16.37
CA ASN A 259 0.17 -10.52 16.49
C ASN A 259 -0.78 -10.66 15.30
N ASN A 260 -1.39 -11.85 15.16
CA ASN A 260 -2.34 -12.11 14.08
C ASN A 260 -3.54 -11.14 14.13
N GLU A 261 -3.75 -10.42 13.03
CA GLU A 261 -4.86 -9.49 12.84
C GLU A 261 -5.58 -9.82 11.53
N SER A 262 -6.61 -10.62 11.59
CA SER A 262 -7.37 -11.02 10.41
C SER A 262 -8.22 -9.88 9.81
N TRP A 263 -8.38 -8.78 10.51
CA TRP A 263 -9.11 -7.58 10.10
C TRP A 263 -8.23 -6.55 9.38
N HIS A 264 -6.89 -6.60 9.54
CA HIS A 264 -5.97 -5.61 9.02
C HIS A 264 -5.51 -5.96 7.60
N PHE A 265 -5.88 -5.12 6.65
CA PHE A 265 -5.52 -5.25 5.24
C PHE A 265 -4.62 -4.09 4.80
N ARG A 266 -3.62 -4.42 3.97
CA ARG A 266 -2.70 -3.47 3.38
C ARG A 266 -2.76 -3.58 1.86
N TYR A 267 -2.91 -2.43 1.17
CA TYR A 267 -2.80 -2.34 -0.28
C TYR A 267 -1.33 -2.29 -0.71
N VAL A 268 -0.99 -3.10 -1.70
CA VAL A 268 0.36 -3.20 -2.28
C VAL A 268 0.32 -3.27 -3.82
N GLY A 269 -0.87 -3.25 -4.43
CA GLY A 269 -1.06 -3.45 -5.86
C GLY A 269 -1.21 -4.93 -6.25
N ILE A 270 -1.98 -5.18 -7.33
CA ILE A 270 -2.41 -6.54 -7.71
C ILE A 270 -1.23 -7.48 -8.00
N PRO A 271 -0.21 -7.13 -8.83
CA PRO A 271 0.87 -8.06 -9.14
C PRO A 271 1.66 -8.46 -7.90
N HIS A 272 1.90 -7.52 -6.98
CA HIS A 272 2.63 -7.75 -5.74
C HIS A 272 1.82 -8.61 -4.76
N ALA A 273 0.55 -8.26 -4.53
CA ALA A 273 -0.35 -9.03 -3.68
C ALA A 273 -0.51 -10.47 -4.19
N THR A 274 -0.62 -10.65 -5.51
CA THR A 274 -0.70 -11.97 -6.14
C THR A 274 0.54 -12.81 -5.87
N TYR A 275 1.75 -12.26 -6.06
CA TYR A 275 2.99 -12.98 -5.81
C TYR A 275 3.16 -13.32 -4.32
N MET A 276 2.91 -12.35 -3.44
CA MET A 276 2.98 -12.56 -1.98
C MET A 276 2.03 -13.66 -1.52
N ASN A 277 0.80 -13.69 -2.04
CA ASN A 277 -0.18 -14.74 -1.73
C ASN A 277 0.30 -16.11 -2.24
N GLN A 278 0.77 -16.21 -3.50
CA GLN A 278 1.25 -17.46 -4.10
C GLN A 278 2.45 -18.05 -3.35
N GLN A 279 3.33 -17.21 -2.83
CA GLN A 279 4.56 -17.62 -2.12
C GLN A 279 4.39 -17.65 -0.60
N ASN A 280 3.22 -17.28 -0.07
CA ASN A 280 2.93 -17.09 1.35
C ASN A 280 3.96 -16.16 2.04
N LEU A 281 4.24 -15.00 1.45
CA LEU A 281 5.16 -14.01 2.00
C LEU A 281 4.41 -12.90 2.74
N CYS A 282 4.96 -12.40 3.86
CA CYS A 282 4.59 -11.10 4.40
C CYS A 282 5.35 -9.98 3.64
N LEU A 283 5.03 -8.72 3.92
CA LEU A 283 5.63 -7.59 3.19
C LEU A 283 7.15 -7.51 3.43
N GLU A 284 7.61 -7.76 4.64
CA GLU A 284 9.03 -7.82 5.00
C GLU A 284 9.80 -8.84 4.16
N GLU A 285 9.28 -10.08 4.09
CA GLU A 285 9.90 -11.16 3.30
C GLU A 285 9.90 -10.83 1.81
N TYR A 286 8.83 -10.21 1.33
CA TYR A 286 8.70 -9.84 -0.09
C TYR A 286 9.71 -8.75 -0.48
N ILE A 287 9.80 -7.69 0.29
CA ILE A 287 10.76 -6.61 0.05
C ILE A 287 12.21 -7.14 0.13
N ASP A 288 12.54 -7.93 1.16
CA ASP A 288 13.86 -8.55 1.27
C ASP A 288 14.17 -9.46 0.07
N PHE A 289 13.20 -10.28 -0.35
CA PHE A 289 13.34 -11.14 -1.52
C PHE A 289 13.60 -10.33 -2.80
N LEU A 290 12.82 -9.27 -3.08
CA LEU A 290 13.05 -8.43 -4.26
C LEU A 290 14.44 -7.80 -4.23
N ARG A 291 14.86 -7.25 -3.11
CA ARG A 291 16.15 -6.57 -2.93
C ARG A 291 17.36 -7.51 -3.09
N THR A 292 17.21 -8.76 -2.68
CA THR A 292 18.35 -9.72 -2.63
C THR A 292 18.37 -10.70 -3.78
N GLN A 293 17.24 -10.98 -4.43
CA GLN A 293 17.11 -12.04 -5.41
C GLN A 293 16.75 -11.55 -6.81
N THR A 294 16.46 -10.25 -7.00
CA THR A 294 16.08 -9.70 -8.31
C THR A 294 17.00 -8.58 -8.78
N SER A 295 17.00 -8.33 -10.07
CA SER A 295 17.65 -7.20 -10.74
C SER A 295 17.00 -6.97 -12.09
N ALA A 296 17.39 -5.91 -12.82
CA ALA A 296 16.93 -5.66 -14.20
C ALA A 296 17.21 -6.84 -15.14
N ASP A 297 18.34 -7.55 -14.94
CA ASP A 297 18.71 -8.73 -15.73
C ASP A 297 18.05 -10.03 -15.24
N ASN A 298 17.46 -10.01 -14.05
CA ASN A 298 16.84 -11.18 -13.41
C ASN A 298 15.58 -10.77 -12.66
N PRO A 299 14.55 -10.23 -13.35
CA PRO A 299 13.27 -9.90 -12.72
C PRO A 299 12.48 -11.16 -12.40
N ILE A 300 11.54 -11.08 -11.45
CA ILE A 300 10.48 -12.08 -11.36
C ILE A 300 9.38 -11.78 -12.37
N THR A 301 8.74 -12.85 -12.86
CA THR A 301 7.55 -12.73 -13.70
C THR A 301 6.32 -13.13 -12.91
N VAL A 302 5.32 -12.25 -12.88
CA VAL A 302 4.05 -12.46 -12.17
C VAL A 302 2.90 -12.35 -13.15
N THR A 303 2.08 -13.40 -13.26
CA THR A 303 0.82 -13.36 -14.04
C THR A 303 -0.35 -13.29 -13.06
N CYS A 304 -1.19 -12.30 -13.22
CA CYS A 304 -2.36 -12.02 -12.38
C CYS A 304 -3.57 -11.60 -13.23
N VAL A 305 -4.65 -11.19 -12.58
CA VAL A 305 -5.92 -10.81 -13.26
C VAL A 305 -5.79 -9.60 -14.18
N THR A 306 -4.78 -8.75 -13.98
CA THR A 306 -4.54 -7.52 -14.76
C THR A 306 -3.49 -7.67 -15.86
N GLY A 307 -2.79 -8.80 -15.92
CA GLY A 307 -1.76 -9.04 -16.95
C GLY A 307 -0.57 -9.81 -16.43
N THR A 308 0.51 -9.77 -17.19
CA THR A 308 1.81 -10.34 -16.83
C THR A 308 2.78 -9.21 -16.58
N TYR A 309 3.53 -9.28 -15.50
CA TYR A 309 4.46 -8.25 -15.06
C TYR A 309 5.84 -8.82 -14.82
N GLU A 310 6.85 -8.02 -15.13
CA GLU A 310 8.22 -8.22 -14.63
C GLU A 310 8.47 -7.24 -13.48
N ILE A 311 9.05 -7.75 -12.37
CA ILE A 311 9.27 -6.97 -11.16
C ILE A 311 10.70 -7.20 -10.67
N TYR A 312 11.40 -6.11 -10.35
CA TYR A 312 12.72 -6.16 -9.73
C TYR A 312 12.96 -4.96 -8.81
N ALA A 313 13.90 -5.11 -7.90
CA ALA A 313 14.39 -4.01 -7.07
C ALA A 313 15.77 -3.53 -7.52
N THR A 314 16.07 -2.25 -7.25
CA THR A 314 17.37 -1.63 -7.50
C THR A 314 17.64 -0.51 -6.49
N THR A 315 18.92 -0.25 -6.23
CA THR A 315 19.37 0.94 -5.47
C THR A 315 20.00 2.01 -6.37
N GLU A 316 20.07 1.74 -7.69
CA GLU A 316 20.61 2.68 -8.66
C GLU A 316 19.69 3.88 -8.84
N SER A 317 20.25 5.08 -8.87
CA SER A 317 19.50 6.33 -9.11
C SER A 317 19.27 6.62 -10.60
N ALA A 318 19.85 5.84 -11.49
CA ALA A 318 19.64 5.93 -12.94
C ALA A 318 19.55 4.52 -13.52
N ILE A 319 18.47 4.21 -14.23
CA ILE A 319 18.20 2.91 -14.83
C ILE A 319 17.92 3.04 -16.32
N PRO A 320 18.16 2.02 -17.15
CA PRO A 320 17.62 1.98 -18.51
C PRO A 320 16.10 2.18 -18.48
N ILE A 321 15.59 3.02 -19.38
CA ILE A 321 14.12 3.21 -19.48
C ILE A 321 13.48 1.86 -19.80
N PRO A 322 12.55 1.35 -18.94
CA PRO A 322 11.88 0.09 -19.20
C PRO A 322 11.03 0.14 -20.47
N GLU A 323 10.98 -0.97 -21.21
CA GLU A 323 10.08 -1.11 -22.36
C GLU A 323 8.66 -1.47 -21.91
N GLY A 324 7.66 -0.66 -22.28
CA GLY A 324 6.25 -0.83 -21.93
C GLY A 324 5.80 0.11 -20.82
N ASP A 325 4.59 -0.13 -20.30
CA ASP A 325 4.06 0.62 -19.15
C ASP A 325 4.75 0.15 -17.86
N TYR A 326 5.26 1.06 -17.08
CA TYR A 326 5.94 0.74 -15.83
C TYR A 326 5.60 1.69 -14.69
N THR A 327 5.83 1.21 -13.47
CA THR A 327 5.82 2.03 -12.25
C THR A 327 7.15 1.93 -11.53
N VAL A 328 7.47 2.99 -10.79
CA VAL A 328 8.61 3.06 -9.86
C VAL A 328 8.06 3.39 -8.50
N GLU A 329 8.32 2.54 -7.52
CA GLU A 329 7.86 2.71 -6.15
C GLU A 329 9.04 2.53 -5.17
N GLY A 330 8.98 3.16 -4.03
CA GLY A 330 10.00 3.02 -2.99
C GLY A 330 9.79 1.78 -2.12
N ASP A 331 10.88 1.29 -1.54
CA ASP A 331 10.84 0.23 -0.53
C ASP A 331 10.83 0.76 0.92
N ASN A 332 10.94 2.08 1.11
CA ASN A 332 11.10 2.77 2.40
C ASN A 332 12.39 2.39 3.15
N ILE A 333 13.40 1.91 2.44
CA ILE A 333 14.74 1.58 2.97
C ILE A 333 15.78 2.46 2.28
N ASP A 334 16.21 2.07 1.08
CA ASP A 334 17.18 2.81 0.29
C ASP A 334 17.06 2.52 -1.22
N GLY A 335 16.00 1.83 -1.66
CA GLY A 335 15.85 1.32 -3.01
C GLY A 335 14.51 1.65 -3.66
N TYR A 336 14.42 1.21 -4.92
CA TYR A 336 13.26 1.33 -5.78
C TYR A 336 12.82 -0.05 -6.25
N ILE A 337 11.52 -0.20 -6.44
CA ILE A 337 10.90 -1.39 -7.03
C ILE A 337 10.30 -0.98 -8.37
N ILE A 338 10.73 -1.65 -9.42
CA ILE A 338 10.31 -1.40 -10.79
C ILE A 338 9.33 -2.51 -11.18
N THR A 339 8.15 -2.13 -11.64
CA THR A 339 7.11 -3.04 -12.10
C THR A 339 6.73 -2.71 -13.53
N ILE A 340 6.90 -3.65 -14.46
CA ILE A 340 6.75 -3.46 -15.90
C ILE A 340 5.63 -4.38 -16.40
N LEU A 341 4.62 -3.83 -17.06
CA LEU A 341 3.58 -4.58 -17.76
C LEU A 341 4.13 -5.12 -19.10
N LYS A 342 3.93 -6.42 -19.35
CA LYS A 342 4.45 -7.14 -20.54
C LYS A 342 3.37 -7.47 -21.54
#